data_8651536b8992a8ff07be6e8e9ffd9548
#
_entry.id   8651536b8992a8ff07be6e8e9ffd9548
#
_cell.length_a   1.000
_cell.length_b   1.000
_cell.length_c   1.000
_cell.angle_alpha   90.00
_cell.angle_beta   90.00
_cell.angle_gamma   90.00
#
_symmetry.space_group_name_H-M   'P 1'
#
loop_
_entity.id
_entity.type
_entity.pdbx_description
1 polymer ?
#
loop_
_entity_poly.entity_id
_entity_poly.type
_entity_poly.pdbx_seq_one_letter_code
_entity_poly.pdbx_strand_id
1 'polypeptide(L)'
;MLRVAFVNKLQIYMSATMQNMEQFITKRYFFISPADQYRNDDKVLIKSINVERDYSYIQLKYFNTKEEMKKIVTDSSNAEKWLIFTDSIEAGKALCNEIKERVANQTDVGYIDAKYALDEDGQEIIAEITKDNYTQKRILIATVVIDNVISIKDEDLRNIVIMADTEESFVQMLGRKRPDGKNLNVYICKRDKRYFERRLRYVQQVLKFYDEQAVYLNQMFQDFSHKGDKG
;
A
#
# COMPACT_ATOMS: atom_id res chain seq x y z
N MET A 1 -10.72 -25.23 -7.30
CA MET A 1 -9.66 -26.25 -7.41
C MET A 1 -8.46 -26.07 -6.46
N LEU A 2 -8.38 -24.99 -5.69
CA LEU A 2 -7.33 -24.77 -4.68
C LEU A 2 -7.68 -25.31 -3.28
N ARG A 3 -8.87 -25.87 -3.10
CA ARG A 3 -9.40 -26.29 -1.79
C ARG A 3 -8.75 -27.56 -1.20
N VAL A 4 -8.20 -28.45 -2.01
CA VAL A 4 -7.76 -29.79 -1.55
C VAL A 4 -6.25 -29.89 -1.30
N ALA A 5 -5.45 -28.98 -1.81
CA ALA A 5 -4.00 -29.11 -1.78
C ALA A 5 -3.34 -28.80 -0.41
N PHE A 6 -4.08 -28.21 0.56
CA PHE A 6 -3.49 -27.67 1.78
C PHE A 6 -4.11 -28.20 3.09
N VAL A 7 -5.03 -29.15 3.00
CA VAL A 7 -5.65 -29.78 4.17
C VAL A 7 -4.61 -30.68 4.85
N ASN A 8 -3.93 -30.36 5.83
CA ASN A 8 -2.88 -31.05 6.60
C ASN A 8 -1.46 -30.52 6.43
N LYS A 9 -1.28 -29.27 5.96
CA LYS A 9 0.04 -28.65 5.92
C LYS A 9 0.09 -27.42 6.82
N LEU A 10 1.21 -27.23 7.50
CA LEU A 10 1.49 -25.99 8.20
C LEU A 10 1.54 -24.86 7.18
N GLN A 11 0.70 -23.86 7.38
CA GLN A 11 0.68 -22.65 6.57
C GLN A 11 1.19 -21.49 7.41
N ILE A 12 2.18 -20.77 6.92
CA ILE A 12 2.75 -19.60 7.57
C ILE A 12 2.43 -18.39 6.71
N TYR A 13 1.67 -17.47 7.27
CA TYR A 13 1.35 -16.17 6.65
C TYR A 13 2.14 -15.08 7.34
N MET A 14 2.78 -14.23 6.56
CA MET A 14 3.56 -13.11 7.05
C MET A 14 3.03 -11.81 6.43
N SER A 15 2.64 -10.87 7.27
CA SER A 15 2.16 -9.56 6.82
C SER A 15 2.52 -8.48 7.82
N ALA A 16 2.73 -7.28 7.35
CA ALA A 16 2.89 -6.09 8.19
C ALA A 16 1.55 -5.68 8.84
N THR A 17 0.43 -6.13 8.28
CA THR A 17 -0.95 -5.79 8.68
C THR A 17 -1.76 -7.08 8.84
N MET A 18 -1.48 -7.83 9.92
CA MET A 18 -2.07 -9.15 10.14
C MET A 18 -3.59 -9.12 10.38
N GLN A 19 -4.16 -8.03 10.88
CA GLN A 19 -5.60 -7.95 11.18
C GLN A 19 -6.48 -8.28 9.97
N ASN A 20 -6.17 -7.72 8.81
CA ASN A 20 -6.93 -7.99 7.58
C ASN A 20 -6.71 -9.42 7.09
N MET A 21 -5.51 -9.95 7.25
CA MET A 21 -5.18 -11.32 6.89
C MET A 21 -5.90 -12.31 7.80
N GLU A 22 -5.92 -12.06 9.10
CA GLU A 22 -6.62 -12.89 10.09
C GLU A 22 -8.13 -12.94 9.82
N GLN A 23 -8.76 -11.79 9.55
CA GLN A 23 -10.16 -11.75 9.14
C GLN A 23 -10.42 -12.51 7.84
N PHE A 24 -9.54 -12.37 6.85
CA PHE A 24 -9.65 -13.09 5.58
C PHE A 24 -9.52 -14.61 5.77
N ILE A 25 -8.54 -15.07 6.54
CA ILE A 25 -8.33 -16.48 6.85
C ILE A 25 -9.53 -17.02 7.61
N THR A 26 -9.96 -16.32 8.67
CA THR A 26 -11.12 -16.70 9.48
C THR A 26 -12.38 -16.80 8.63
N LYS A 27 -12.69 -15.78 7.84
CA LYS A 27 -13.85 -15.80 6.95
C LYS A 27 -13.78 -16.92 5.92
N ARG A 28 -12.63 -17.15 5.32
CA ARG A 28 -12.46 -18.17 4.28
C ARG A 28 -12.58 -19.58 4.80
N TYR A 29 -12.13 -19.85 6.01
CA TYR A 29 -12.20 -21.17 6.61
C TYR A 29 -13.53 -21.45 7.32
N PHE A 30 -14.21 -20.42 7.83
CA PHE A 30 -15.51 -20.58 8.50
C PHE A 30 -16.72 -20.46 7.54
N PHE A 31 -16.57 -19.89 6.34
CA PHE A 31 -17.61 -19.84 5.31
C PHE A 31 -17.60 -21.02 4.33
N ILE A 32 -16.94 -22.10 4.67
CA ILE A 32 -17.18 -23.38 4.00
C ILE A 32 -18.56 -23.83 4.48
N SER A 33 -19.45 -23.98 3.51
CA SER A 33 -20.89 -24.30 3.61
C SER A 33 -21.29 -25.03 4.91
N PRO A 34 -22.44 -24.73 5.52
CA PRO A 34 -22.99 -25.50 6.66
C PRO A 34 -23.14 -27.00 6.40
N ALA A 35 -23.18 -27.42 5.12
CA ALA A 35 -23.19 -28.83 4.73
C ALA A 35 -21.82 -29.50 4.84
N ASP A 36 -20.74 -28.72 4.80
CA ASP A 36 -19.37 -29.16 5.06
C ASP A 36 -18.98 -28.85 6.51
N GLN A 37 -19.82 -29.22 7.47
CA GLN A 37 -19.42 -29.26 8.87
C GLN A 37 -18.18 -30.15 8.96
N TYR A 38 -17.01 -29.54 8.88
CA TYR A 38 -15.79 -30.21 9.28
C TYR A 38 -15.99 -30.69 10.70
N ARG A 39 -15.92 -32.01 10.85
CA ARG A 39 -16.05 -32.69 12.10
C ARG A 39 -15.21 -31.98 13.14
N ASN A 40 -15.68 -31.95 14.37
CA ASN A 40 -15.06 -31.30 15.52
C ASN A 40 -13.57 -31.64 15.77
N ASP A 41 -12.99 -32.55 15.01
CA ASP A 41 -11.62 -33.00 15.14
C ASP A 41 -10.60 -32.18 14.35
N ASP A 42 -11.05 -31.40 13.36
CA ASP A 42 -10.16 -30.54 12.54
C ASP A 42 -10.16 -29.09 13.05
N LYS A 43 -9.67 -28.89 14.27
CA LYS A 43 -9.44 -27.57 14.80
C LYS A 43 -8.31 -26.89 14.03
N VAL A 44 -8.66 -25.94 13.18
CA VAL A 44 -7.66 -25.01 12.62
C VAL A 44 -7.14 -24.15 13.75
N LEU A 45 -5.95 -24.44 14.24
CA LEU A 45 -5.29 -23.61 15.22
C LEU A 45 -4.66 -22.40 14.52
N ILE A 46 -5.27 -21.25 14.67
CA ILE A 46 -4.67 -19.97 14.23
C ILE A 46 -3.88 -19.41 15.40
N LYS A 47 -2.57 -19.32 15.25
CA LYS A 47 -1.69 -18.66 16.22
C LYS A 47 -1.19 -17.36 15.63
N SER A 48 -1.68 -16.23 16.14
CA SER A 48 -1.14 -14.90 15.85
C SER A 48 0.10 -14.64 16.70
N ILE A 49 1.16 -14.20 16.06
CA ILE A 49 2.36 -13.71 16.71
C ILE A 49 2.54 -12.26 16.31
N ASN A 50 2.24 -11.36 17.24
CA ASN A 50 2.48 -9.94 17.05
C ASN A 50 3.90 -9.62 17.52
N VAL A 51 4.70 -9.04 16.62
CA VAL A 51 6.02 -8.52 16.97
C VAL A 51 5.86 -7.02 17.22
N GLU A 52 6.10 -6.62 18.46
CA GLU A 52 6.15 -5.18 18.78
C GLU A 52 7.27 -4.52 17.98
N ARG A 53 6.95 -3.41 17.35
CA ARG A 53 7.91 -2.61 16.60
C ARG A 53 8.18 -1.32 17.36
N ASP A 54 9.44 -1.00 17.52
CA ASP A 54 9.84 0.31 18.02
C ASP A 54 9.74 1.34 16.90
N TYR A 55 8.91 2.34 17.10
CA TYR A 55 8.74 3.50 16.21
C TYR A 55 9.26 4.80 16.83
N SER A 56 10.00 4.73 17.92
CA SER A 56 10.52 5.92 18.64
C SER A 56 11.44 6.80 17.79
N TYR A 57 12.03 6.21 16.73
CA TYR A 57 12.88 6.94 15.78
C TYR A 57 12.08 7.76 14.76
N ILE A 58 10.74 7.64 14.72
CA ILE A 58 9.88 8.34 13.75
C ILE A 58 9.44 9.69 14.34
N GLN A 59 9.67 10.75 13.58
CA GLN A 59 9.17 12.08 13.84
C GLN A 59 8.07 12.44 12.84
N LEU A 60 6.83 12.52 13.31
CA LEU A 60 5.71 12.92 12.49
C LEU A 60 5.71 14.41 12.25
N LYS A 61 5.61 14.79 10.97
CA LYS A 61 5.48 16.17 10.50
C LYS A 61 4.26 16.27 9.58
N TYR A 62 3.67 17.45 9.51
CA TYR A 62 2.44 17.66 8.77
C TYR A 62 2.60 18.79 7.77
N PHE A 63 1.94 18.65 6.62
CA PHE A 63 1.75 19.71 5.65
C PHE A 63 0.26 19.82 5.28
N ASN A 64 -0.20 21.02 4.87
CA ASN A 64 -1.61 21.25 4.60
C ASN A 64 -1.94 21.13 3.10
N THR A 65 -0.98 21.43 2.24
CA THR A 65 -1.18 21.45 0.77
C THR A 65 -0.02 20.78 0.04
N LYS A 66 -0.29 20.26 -1.16
CA LYS A 66 0.78 19.73 -2.04
C LYS A 66 1.83 20.80 -2.36
N GLU A 67 1.44 22.06 -2.47
CA GLU A 67 2.37 23.18 -2.70
C GLU A 67 3.34 23.39 -1.52
N GLU A 68 2.83 23.31 -0.30
CA GLU A 68 3.65 23.37 0.90
C GLU A 68 4.65 22.21 0.94
N MET A 69 4.18 21.00 0.65
CA MET A 69 5.03 19.82 0.57
C MET A 69 6.13 19.97 -0.48
N LYS A 70 5.79 20.42 -1.69
CA LYS A 70 6.78 20.67 -2.76
C LYS A 70 7.83 21.68 -2.32
N LYS A 71 7.46 22.77 -1.67
CA LYS A 71 8.40 23.76 -1.13
C LYS A 71 9.35 23.13 -0.11
N ILE A 72 8.84 22.35 0.83
CA ILE A 72 9.65 21.66 1.84
C ILE A 72 10.65 20.72 1.20
N VAL A 73 10.22 19.92 0.22
CA VAL A 73 11.04 18.91 -0.45
C VAL A 73 12.13 19.56 -1.33
N THR A 74 11.81 20.69 -1.97
CA THR A 74 12.74 21.37 -2.89
C THR A 74 13.60 22.42 -2.22
N ASP A 75 13.46 22.63 -0.90
CA ASP A 75 14.33 23.55 -0.17
C ASP A 75 15.80 23.15 -0.35
N SER A 76 16.56 24.03 -0.99
CA SER A 76 17.95 23.78 -1.34
C SER A 76 18.91 23.76 -0.14
N SER A 77 18.46 24.28 1.00
CA SER A 77 19.25 24.23 2.25
C SER A 77 19.36 22.82 2.82
N ASN A 78 18.48 21.93 2.39
CA ASN A 78 18.40 20.56 2.89
C ASN A 78 19.03 19.57 1.88
N ALA A 79 20.24 19.10 2.18
CA ALA A 79 20.94 18.08 1.39
C ALA A 79 20.40 16.65 1.63
N GLU A 80 19.48 16.48 2.58
CA GLU A 80 18.91 15.17 2.93
C GLU A 80 18.08 14.59 1.79
N LYS A 81 18.07 13.26 1.72
CA LYS A 81 17.27 12.54 0.74
C LYS A 81 15.82 12.41 1.14
N TRP A 82 14.99 12.33 0.11
CA TRP A 82 13.54 12.25 0.22
C TRP A 82 12.97 11.06 -0.54
N LEU A 83 12.04 10.35 0.08
CA LEU A 83 11.23 9.33 -0.56
C LEU A 83 9.75 9.77 -0.49
N ILE A 84 9.11 9.91 -1.64
CA ILE A 84 7.73 10.38 -1.72
C ILE A 84 6.87 9.27 -2.30
N PHE A 85 5.93 8.76 -1.53
CA PHE A 85 4.96 7.80 -2.00
C PHE A 85 3.69 8.47 -2.49
N THR A 86 3.24 8.09 -3.69
CA THR A 86 1.99 8.53 -4.30
C THR A 86 1.06 7.35 -4.52
N ASP A 87 -0.24 7.61 -4.56
CA ASP A 87 -1.30 6.63 -4.72
C ASP A 87 -1.61 6.27 -6.17
N SER A 88 -1.15 7.07 -7.14
CA SER A 88 -1.35 6.80 -8.56
C SER A 88 -0.13 7.12 -9.42
N ILE A 89 -0.03 6.41 -10.55
CA ILE A 89 1.02 6.61 -11.56
C ILE A 89 0.96 8.04 -12.12
N GLU A 90 -0.23 8.51 -12.44
CA GLU A 90 -0.42 9.84 -13.03
C GLU A 90 -0.02 10.95 -12.05
N ALA A 91 -0.48 10.85 -10.79
CA ALA A 91 -0.11 11.80 -9.75
C ALA A 91 1.40 11.80 -9.47
N GLY A 92 2.04 10.62 -9.50
CA GLY A 92 3.47 10.47 -9.31
C GLY A 92 4.28 11.12 -10.43
N LYS A 93 3.92 10.88 -11.69
CA LYS A 93 4.57 11.50 -12.86
C LYS A 93 4.41 13.01 -12.88
N ALA A 94 3.20 13.50 -12.63
CA ALA A 94 2.93 14.94 -12.55
C ALA A 94 3.78 15.59 -11.44
N LEU A 95 3.81 14.98 -10.25
CA LEU A 95 4.62 15.46 -9.13
C LEU A 95 6.11 15.47 -9.45
N CYS A 96 6.62 14.42 -10.12
CA CYS A 96 8.01 14.36 -10.54
C CYS A 96 8.38 15.52 -11.46
N ASN A 97 7.57 15.82 -12.47
CA ASN A 97 7.80 16.93 -13.38
C ASN A 97 7.77 18.27 -12.64
N GLU A 98 6.76 18.48 -11.79
CA GLU A 98 6.64 19.72 -11.01
C GLU A 98 7.82 19.94 -10.03
N ILE A 99 8.39 18.87 -9.48
CA ILE A 99 9.58 18.95 -8.63
C ILE A 99 10.83 19.20 -9.47
N LYS A 100 10.99 18.53 -10.62
CA LYS A 100 12.11 18.75 -11.54
C LYS A 100 12.21 20.21 -12.01
N GLU A 101 11.08 20.89 -12.20
CA GLU A 101 11.05 22.30 -12.56
C GLU A 101 11.52 23.25 -11.43
N ARG A 102 11.54 22.80 -10.19
CA ARG A 102 11.86 23.61 -9.01
C ARG A 102 13.28 23.38 -8.46
N VAL A 103 13.91 22.28 -8.83
CA VAL A 103 15.26 21.97 -8.37
C VAL A 103 16.30 22.44 -9.38
N ALA A 104 17.49 22.80 -8.90
CA ALA A 104 18.57 23.25 -9.75
C ALA A 104 19.12 22.14 -10.66
N ASN A 105 19.15 20.92 -10.17
CA ASN A 105 19.59 19.75 -10.92
C ASN A 105 18.46 18.73 -11.06
N GLN A 106 17.91 18.60 -12.25
CA GLN A 106 16.80 17.70 -12.53
C GLN A 106 17.18 16.21 -12.40
N THR A 107 18.46 15.87 -12.54
CA THR A 107 18.93 14.48 -12.38
C THR A 107 18.86 13.98 -10.94
N ASP A 108 18.75 14.90 -9.97
CA ASP A 108 18.57 14.57 -8.56
C ASP A 108 17.18 13.99 -8.26
N VAL A 109 16.23 14.11 -9.19
CA VAL A 109 14.86 13.67 -9.04
C VAL A 109 14.61 12.41 -9.85
N GLY A 110 14.23 11.32 -9.19
CA GLY A 110 13.87 10.05 -9.80
C GLY A 110 12.39 9.72 -9.62
N TYR A 111 11.85 8.94 -10.55
CA TYR A 111 10.50 8.41 -10.47
C TYR A 111 10.49 6.92 -10.79
N ILE A 112 9.73 6.15 -10.02
CA ILE A 112 9.52 4.71 -10.26
C ILE A 112 8.06 4.32 -10.04
N ASP A 113 7.55 3.46 -10.92
CA ASP A 113 6.21 2.87 -10.82
C ASP A 113 6.24 1.37 -11.17
N ALA A 114 5.08 0.72 -11.20
CA ALA A 114 4.95 -0.69 -11.55
C ALA A 114 5.45 -1.05 -12.97
N LYS A 115 5.61 -0.04 -13.82
CA LYS A 115 6.10 -0.19 -15.20
C LYS A 115 7.56 0.19 -15.35
N TYR A 116 8.31 0.27 -14.25
CA TYR A 116 9.74 0.65 -14.24
C TYR A 116 10.58 -0.17 -15.24
N ALA A 117 10.19 -1.42 -15.50
CA ALA A 117 10.89 -2.27 -16.46
C ALA A 117 10.82 -1.77 -17.91
N LEU A 118 9.93 -0.83 -18.22
CA LEU A 118 9.75 -0.23 -19.55
C LEU A 118 10.45 1.14 -19.68
N ASP A 119 11.07 1.64 -18.60
CA ASP A 119 11.72 2.94 -18.51
C ASP A 119 13.18 2.78 -18.09
N GLU A 120 14.13 3.25 -18.89
CA GLU A 120 15.55 3.11 -18.64
C GLU A 120 15.96 3.74 -17.29
N ASP A 121 15.51 4.97 -17.01
CA ASP A 121 15.76 5.64 -15.73
C ASP A 121 15.23 4.81 -14.54
N GLY A 122 14.02 4.26 -14.69
CA GLY A 122 13.40 3.41 -13.68
C GLY A 122 14.16 2.11 -13.43
N GLN A 123 14.67 1.48 -14.51
CA GLN A 123 15.51 0.27 -14.42
C GLN A 123 16.81 0.56 -13.68
N GLU A 124 17.48 1.68 -13.97
CA GLU A 124 18.71 2.07 -13.32
C GLU A 124 18.51 2.29 -11.82
N ILE A 125 17.47 3.06 -11.43
CA ILE A 125 17.14 3.31 -10.02
C ILE A 125 16.84 2.00 -9.28
N ILE A 126 16.07 1.09 -9.89
CA ILE A 126 15.76 -0.20 -9.27
C ILE A 126 17.00 -1.08 -9.16
N ALA A 127 17.89 -1.07 -10.14
CA ALA A 127 19.14 -1.81 -10.10
C ALA A 127 20.03 -1.33 -8.94
N GLU A 128 20.17 0.00 -8.74
CA GLU A 128 20.88 0.59 -7.60
C GLU A 128 20.29 0.13 -6.27
N ILE A 129 18.94 0.26 -6.12
CA ILE A 129 18.27 -0.09 -4.87
C ILE A 129 18.38 -1.60 -4.59
N THR A 130 18.24 -2.43 -5.60
CA THR A 130 18.29 -3.90 -5.45
C THR A 130 19.69 -4.37 -5.07
N LYS A 131 20.71 -3.79 -5.67
CA LYS A 131 22.11 -4.16 -5.45
C LYS A 131 22.65 -3.61 -4.13
N ASP A 132 22.43 -2.32 -3.88
CA ASP A 132 23.12 -1.58 -2.85
C ASP A 132 22.22 -1.12 -1.70
N ASN A 133 20.89 -1.34 -1.79
CA ASN A 133 19.87 -0.81 -0.88
C ASN A 133 19.90 0.74 -0.74
N TYR A 134 20.34 1.41 -1.77
CA TYR A 134 20.67 2.82 -1.81
C TYR A 134 20.20 3.41 -3.15
N THR A 135 20.00 4.71 -3.24
CA THR A 135 19.78 5.43 -4.49
C THR A 135 20.61 6.70 -4.54
N GLN A 136 21.13 7.06 -5.71
CA GLN A 136 21.82 8.33 -5.90
C GLN A 136 20.85 9.52 -5.97
N LYS A 137 19.56 9.28 -6.24
CA LYS A 137 18.57 10.33 -6.33
C LYS A 137 18.35 10.99 -4.97
N ARG A 138 18.43 12.32 -4.92
CA ARG A 138 18.12 13.10 -3.72
C ARG A 138 16.62 13.06 -3.41
N ILE A 139 15.78 13.09 -4.44
CA ILE A 139 14.33 13.00 -4.32
C ILE A 139 13.85 11.84 -5.17
N LEU A 140 13.34 10.79 -4.53
CA LEU A 140 12.76 9.64 -5.20
C LEU A 140 11.26 9.64 -5.01
N ILE A 141 10.51 9.62 -6.11
CA ILE A 141 9.06 9.48 -6.10
C ILE A 141 8.71 8.07 -6.52
N ALA A 142 7.85 7.40 -5.75
CA ALA A 142 7.47 6.03 -5.99
C ALA A 142 5.95 5.84 -5.85
N THR A 143 5.38 4.92 -6.62
CA THR A 143 3.98 4.49 -6.40
C THR A 143 3.93 3.31 -5.44
N VAL A 144 2.75 3.11 -4.81
CA VAL A 144 2.48 2.00 -3.87
C VAL A 144 2.77 0.62 -4.47
N VAL A 145 2.60 0.49 -5.79
CA VAL A 145 2.69 -0.81 -6.49
C VAL A 145 4.11 -1.40 -6.54
N ILE A 146 5.14 -0.60 -6.24
CA ILE A 146 6.53 -1.09 -6.14
C ILE A 146 6.80 -1.81 -4.82
N ASP A 147 5.76 -2.06 -4.10
CA ASP A 147 5.73 -2.52 -2.72
C ASP A 147 6.61 -3.75 -2.41
N ASN A 148 6.83 -4.64 -3.37
CA ASN A 148 7.58 -5.87 -3.14
C ASN A 148 9.07 -5.81 -3.51
N VAL A 149 9.52 -4.74 -4.15
CA VAL A 149 10.88 -4.65 -4.75
C VAL A 149 11.81 -3.75 -3.95
N ILE A 150 11.29 -2.73 -3.26
CA ILE A 150 12.11 -1.70 -2.62
C ILE A 150 12.28 -1.96 -1.13
N SER A 151 13.52 -2.08 -0.72
CA SER A 151 13.93 -2.00 0.68
C SER A 151 15.17 -1.11 0.77
N ILE A 152 15.03 0.09 1.31
CA ILE A 152 16.08 1.10 1.32
C ILE A 152 16.73 1.14 2.71
N LYS A 153 18.06 0.98 2.75
CA LYS A 153 18.88 1.13 3.96
C LYS A 153 19.73 2.40 3.94
N ASP A 154 19.49 3.26 2.97
CA ASP A 154 20.22 4.51 2.78
C ASP A 154 20.17 5.38 4.03
N GLU A 155 21.32 5.63 4.63
CA GLU A 155 21.45 6.43 5.84
C GLU A 155 21.17 7.91 5.63
N ASP A 156 21.26 8.42 4.40
CA ASP A 156 20.97 9.82 4.07
C ASP A 156 19.47 10.03 3.80
N LEU A 157 18.70 8.97 3.61
CA LEU A 157 17.26 9.05 3.49
C LEU A 157 16.63 9.33 4.84
N ARG A 158 16.35 10.61 5.09
CA ARG A 158 15.83 11.14 6.35
C ARG A 158 14.39 11.55 6.31
N ASN A 159 13.83 11.68 5.13
CA ASN A 159 12.51 12.26 4.94
C ASN A 159 11.66 11.34 4.05
N ILE A 160 10.49 10.97 4.55
CA ILE A 160 9.49 10.23 3.79
C ILE A 160 8.20 11.04 3.77
N VAL A 161 7.62 11.21 2.59
CA VAL A 161 6.26 11.74 2.41
C VAL A 161 5.33 10.58 2.08
N ILE A 162 4.28 10.41 2.87
CA ILE A 162 3.30 9.34 2.67
C ILE A 162 1.94 9.96 2.36
N MET A 163 1.43 9.68 1.15
CA MET A 163 0.10 10.08 0.71
C MET A 163 -0.80 8.84 0.61
N ALA A 164 -0.96 8.14 1.71
CA ALA A 164 -1.81 6.95 1.80
C ALA A 164 -3.20 7.30 2.34
N ASP A 165 -4.22 6.60 1.85
CA ASP A 165 -5.61 6.72 2.31
C ASP A 165 -6.01 5.62 3.31
N THR A 166 -5.17 4.59 3.48
CA THR A 166 -5.41 3.47 4.39
C THR A 166 -4.23 3.25 5.33
N GLU A 167 -4.52 2.73 6.51
CA GLU A 167 -3.50 2.33 7.48
C GLU A 167 -2.54 1.28 6.90
N GLU A 168 -3.09 0.31 6.18
CA GLU A 168 -2.30 -0.75 5.55
C GLU A 168 -1.27 -0.19 4.58
N SER A 169 -1.71 0.66 3.65
CA SER A 169 -0.79 1.32 2.71
C SER A 169 0.24 2.19 3.43
N PHE A 170 -0.18 2.90 4.48
CA PHE A 170 0.73 3.72 5.28
C PHE A 170 1.84 2.89 5.92
N VAL A 171 1.50 1.80 6.59
CA VAL A 171 2.46 0.91 7.26
C VAL A 171 3.38 0.21 6.24
N GLN A 172 2.85 -0.17 5.09
CA GLN A 172 3.63 -0.76 4.01
C GLN A 172 4.65 0.22 3.45
N MET A 173 4.23 1.44 3.11
CA MET A 173 5.12 2.51 2.62
C MET A 173 6.21 2.85 3.66
N LEU A 174 5.83 3.00 4.92
CA LEU A 174 6.77 3.28 6.01
C LEU A 174 7.82 2.18 6.15
N GLY A 175 7.41 0.93 5.99
CA GLY A 175 8.28 -0.24 6.10
C GLY A 175 9.37 -0.33 5.01
N ARG A 176 9.32 0.50 3.96
CA ARG A 176 10.33 0.49 2.88
C ARG A 176 11.66 1.08 3.31
N LYS A 177 11.65 2.06 4.20
CA LYS A 177 12.86 2.51 4.86
C LYS A 177 13.14 1.63 6.07
N ARG A 178 14.24 0.91 6.04
CA ARG A 178 14.65 0.08 7.17
C ARG A 178 15.23 0.96 8.29
N PRO A 179 14.94 0.64 9.55
CA PRO A 179 15.57 1.32 10.69
C PRO A 179 17.11 1.22 10.62
N ASP A 180 17.78 2.32 10.84
CA ASP A 180 19.25 2.45 10.81
C ASP A 180 19.79 3.10 12.10
N GLY A 181 18.96 3.22 13.14
CA GLY A 181 19.31 3.85 14.41
C GLY A 181 19.26 5.38 14.38
N LYS A 182 18.87 5.97 13.27
CA LYS A 182 18.75 7.43 13.10
C LYS A 182 17.28 7.84 13.00
N ASN A 183 16.99 9.10 13.31
CA ASN A 183 15.62 9.64 13.22
C ASN A 183 15.16 9.74 11.77
N LEU A 184 13.89 9.42 11.55
CA LEU A 184 13.19 9.50 10.28
C LEU A 184 12.03 10.49 10.39
N ASN A 185 12.03 11.51 9.54
CA ASN A 185 10.92 12.44 9.43
C ASN A 185 9.86 11.84 8.49
N VAL A 186 8.65 11.69 8.99
CA VAL A 186 7.52 11.20 8.20
C VAL A 186 6.51 12.32 8.03
N TYR A 187 6.34 12.75 6.79
CA TYR A 187 5.47 13.86 6.43
C TYR A 187 4.12 13.33 5.94
N ILE A 188 3.05 13.84 6.55
CA ILE A 188 1.67 13.41 6.28
C ILE A 188 0.83 14.64 5.93
N CYS A 189 0.00 14.52 4.89
CA CYS A 189 -0.97 15.55 4.54
C CYS A 189 -2.05 15.64 5.63
N LYS A 190 -2.17 16.80 6.25
CA LYS A 190 -3.26 17.07 7.18
C LYS A 190 -4.59 17.11 6.43
N ARG A 191 -5.47 16.18 6.74
CA ARG A 191 -6.80 16.09 6.14
C ARG A 191 -7.82 16.82 7.01
N ASP A 192 -8.69 17.59 6.39
CA ASP A 192 -9.80 18.25 7.08
C ASP A 192 -11.04 17.36 7.17
N LYS A 193 -12.04 17.78 7.94
CA LYS A 193 -13.31 17.07 8.08
C LYS A 193 -14.00 16.87 6.73
N ARG A 194 -13.95 17.86 5.83
CA ARG A 194 -14.58 17.80 4.51
C ARG A 194 -13.98 16.73 3.61
N TYR A 195 -12.69 16.46 3.75
CA TYR A 195 -12.04 15.35 3.06
C TYR A 195 -12.66 14.01 3.48
N PHE A 196 -12.78 13.77 4.78
CA PHE A 196 -13.36 12.52 5.30
C PHE A 196 -14.84 12.37 4.95
N GLU A 197 -15.62 13.44 5.00
CA GLU A 197 -17.02 13.42 4.59
C GLU A 197 -17.19 13.10 3.08
N ARG A 198 -16.33 13.63 2.23
CA ARG A 198 -16.33 13.27 0.79
C ARG A 198 -15.96 11.81 0.57
N ARG A 199 -14.96 11.33 1.29
CA ARG A 199 -14.51 9.93 1.20
C ARG A 199 -15.61 8.97 1.67
N LEU A 200 -16.26 9.29 2.79
CA LEU A 200 -17.37 8.51 3.30
C LEU A 200 -18.52 8.42 2.29
N ARG A 201 -18.93 9.54 1.71
CA ARG A 201 -19.97 9.56 0.66
C ARG A 201 -19.59 8.70 -0.54
N TYR A 202 -18.36 8.79 -1.00
CA TYR A 202 -17.87 7.95 -2.09
C TYR A 202 -17.96 6.45 -1.75
N VAL A 203 -17.47 6.05 -0.58
CA VAL A 203 -17.54 4.65 -0.13
C VAL A 203 -18.99 4.17 -0.02
N GLN A 204 -19.89 4.99 0.52
CA GLN A 204 -21.32 4.67 0.61
C GLN A 204 -21.94 4.46 -0.79
N GLN A 205 -21.60 5.28 -1.76
CA GLN A 205 -22.07 5.12 -3.15
C GLN A 205 -21.55 3.82 -3.76
N VAL A 206 -20.28 3.50 -3.56
CA VAL A 206 -19.68 2.25 -4.03
C VAL A 206 -20.34 1.03 -3.40
N LEU A 207 -20.57 1.05 -2.09
CA LEU A 207 -21.26 -0.04 -1.39
C LEU A 207 -22.69 -0.22 -1.92
N LYS A 208 -23.45 0.87 -2.07
CA LYS A 208 -24.78 0.83 -2.65
C LYS A 208 -24.80 0.20 -4.04
N PHE A 209 -23.83 0.55 -4.88
CA PHE A 209 -23.69 -0.05 -6.22
C PHE A 209 -23.46 -1.56 -6.14
N TYR A 210 -22.61 -2.03 -5.24
CA TYR A 210 -22.39 -3.48 -5.05
C TYR A 210 -23.62 -4.20 -4.53
N ASP A 211 -24.35 -3.61 -3.60
CA ASP A 211 -25.59 -4.18 -3.08
C ASP A 211 -26.65 -4.32 -4.19
N GLU A 212 -26.81 -3.30 -5.03
CA GLU A 212 -27.71 -3.34 -6.19
C GLU A 212 -27.31 -4.42 -7.20
N GLN A 213 -26.01 -4.58 -7.46
CA GLN A 213 -25.50 -5.65 -8.35
C GLN A 213 -25.73 -7.05 -7.74
N ALA A 214 -25.55 -7.21 -6.44
CA ALA A 214 -25.81 -8.48 -5.77
C ALA A 214 -27.28 -8.89 -5.85
N VAL A 215 -28.21 -7.93 -5.67
CA VAL A 215 -29.65 -8.17 -5.83
C VAL A 215 -29.99 -8.58 -7.27
N TYR A 216 -29.44 -7.88 -8.26
CA TYR A 216 -29.65 -8.19 -9.66
C TYR A 216 -29.17 -9.61 -10.03
N LEU A 217 -27.96 -9.98 -9.60
CA LEU A 217 -27.42 -11.31 -9.83
C LEU A 217 -28.26 -12.40 -9.17
N ASN A 218 -28.71 -12.19 -7.93
CA ASN A 218 -29.59 -13.15 -7.25
C ASN A 218 -30.92 -13.35 -8.00
N GLN A 219 -31.52 -12.27 -8.51
CA GLN A 219 -32.75 -12.36 -9.34
C GLN A 219 -32.48 -13.17 -10.61
N MET A 220 -31.40 -12.88 -11.32
CA MET A 220 -31.03 -13.65 -12.52
C MET A 220 -30.87 -15.16 -12.21
N PHE A 221 -30.20 -15.51 -11.13
CA PHE A 221 -30.02 -16.91 -10.74
C PHE A 221 -31.34 -17.60 -10.41
N GLN A 222 -32.27 -16.90 -9.77
CA GLN A 222 -33.61 -17.43 -9.50
C GLN A 222 -34.39 -17.67 -10.79
N ASP A 223 -34.34 -16.74 -11.75
CA ASP A 223 -35.00 -16.87 -13.06
C ASP A 223 -34.46 -18.04 -13.89
N PHE A 224 -33.15 -18.30 -13.80
CA PHE A 224 -32.53 -19.47 -14.46
C PHE A 224 -32.94 -20.79 -13.78
N SER A 225 -33.04 -20.84 -12.47
CA SER A 225 -33.45 -22.06 -11.76
C SER A 225 -34.91 -22.44 -12.07
N HIS A 226 -35.80 -21.45 -12.20
CA HIS A 226 -37.20 -21.69 -12.56
C HIS A 226 -37.43 -22.09 -14.04
N LYS A 227 -36.49 -21.82 -14.92
CA LYS A 227 -36.57 -22.24 -16.33
C LYS A 227 -36.06 -23.67 -16.55
N GLY A 228 -35.25 -24.20 -15.64
CA GLY A 228 -34.72 -25.56 -15.71
C GLY A 228 -35.73 -26.67 -15.30
N ASP A 229 -36.79 -26.33 -14.56
CA ASP A 229 -37.80 -27.29 -14.06
C ASP A 229 -39.01 -27.52 -15.03
N LYS A 230 -38.97 -26.99 -16.25
CA LYS A 230 -40.03 -27.13 -17.24
C LYS A 230 -39.57 -27.87 -18.50
N GLY A 231 -38.64 -28.80 -18.38
CA GLY A 231 -38.20 -29.65 -19.48
C GLY A 231 -38.41 -31.13 -19.20
#